data_6e1bf3ac2dafdd55a329063fddce27e2
#
_entry.id   6e1bf3ac2dafdd55a329063fddce27e2
#
_cell.length_a   1.000
_cell.length_b   1.000
_cell.length_c   1.000
_cell.angle_alpha   90.00
_cell.angle_beta   90.00
_cell.angle_gamma   90.00
#
_symmetry.space_group_name_H-M   'P 1'
#
loop_
_entity.id
_entity.type
_entity.pdbx_description
1 polymer ?
#
loop_
_entity_poly.entity_id
_entity_poly.type
_entity_poly.pdbx_seq_one_letter_code
_entity_poly.pdbx_strand_id
1 'polypeptide(L)'
;MLQQVDVGVQDPLAYEEFVGRRVMDELHELAEQLRGRRILHVNSTAFGGGVSELLRSMIPIYRGLGLDVGWQVITGDERFFGVSKAFHNALQGAQFHVSPEVQRIFEMYSGHNASLLEGEYDFIIAHDPQTVALRHLHGRDGARWAWRCHIDTSQPDAEVLDYLSPFMREYDALVFTMDEFVPGALEHPRVAVIAPGIDPLSPKNMPIPERMCRQICRWMGVDLERPLLTQVSRFDPWKDPEGVVRVYRAVREEVSGLQLALLGSMAMDDPEGWGIYEAVLEQTKGDPDIHVATNITGVSSVEINAFQHQSDVVIQKSIREGFGLVVSETIWKGTPVVAGRAGGIPLQMEDGVGGFLAGDDSEFVERLLYLLRTPGEAVRIGAAGRERVRENYLITRLLRDEMRLLASL
;
A
#
# COMPACT_ATOMS: atom_id res chain seq x y z
N MET A 1 26.52 -9.46 -5.59
CA MET A 1 25.71 -9.14 -4.38
C MET A 1 24.57 -8.22 -4.76
N LEU A 2 23.35 -8.51 -4.32
CA LEU A 2 22.20 -7.63 -4.48
C LEU A 2 22.37 -6.31 -3.71
N GLN A 3 21.68 -5.25 -4.15
CA GLN A 3 21.74 -3.96 -3.47
C GLN A 3 21.15 -4.07 -2.05
N GLN A 4 21.95 -3.75 -1.04
CA GLN A 4 21.50 -3.66 0.34
C GLN A 4 20.80 -2.31 0.57
N VAL A 5 19.69 -2.32 1.32
CA VAL A 5 19.01 -1.10 1.74
C VAL A 5 19.13 -0.98 3.25
N ASP A 6 19.79 0.09 3.71
CA ASP A 6 19.85 0.41 5.14
C ASP A 6 18.74 1.40 5.51
N VAL A 7 17.98 1.05 6.53
CA VAL A 7 16.83 1.85 7.03
C VAL A 7 16.93 2.15 8.53
N GLY A 8 18.08 1.85 9.15
CA GLY A 8 18.35 2.13 10.55
C GLY A 8 17.61 1.22 11.54
N VAL A 9 17.36 1.74 12.73
CA VAL A 9 16.70 1.07 13.86
C VAL A 9 15.64 2.01 14.44
N GLN A 10 14.47 1.48 14.79
CA GLN A 10 13.37 2.21 15.44
C GLN A 10 13.13 1.60 16.83
N ASP A 11 13.04 2.43 17.87
CA ASP A 11 12.69 1.98 19.20
C ASP A 11 11.24 1.47 19.24
N PRO A 12 11.02 0.17 19.53
CA PRO A 12 9.68 -0.41 19.61
C PRO A 12 8.81 0.20 20.73
N LEU A 13 9.41 0.69 21.80
CA LEU A 13 8.67 1.31 22.92
C LEU A 13 7.89 2.55 22.49
N ALA A 14 8.32 3.23 21.41
CA ALA A 14 7.58 4.37 20.85
C ALA A 14 6.17 3.98 20.32
N TYR A 15 5.89 2.70 20.15
CA TYR A 15 4.57 2.22 19.70
C TYR A 15 3.61 1.91 20.85
N GLU A 16 4.10 1.82 22.12
CA GLU A 16 3.27 1.45 23.27
C GLU A 16 2.09 2.39 23.48
N GLU A 17 2.26 3.69 23.22
CA GLU A 17 1.18 4.68 23.34
C GLU A 17 0.00 4.43 22.39
N PHE A 18 0.24 3.77 21.23
CA PHE A 18 -0.79 3.48 20.22
C PHE A 18 -1.47 2.13 20.46
N VAL A 19 -0.73 1.10 20.87
CA VAL A 19 -1.21 -0.29 20.91
C VAL A 19 -1.31 -0.87 22.31
N GLY A 20 -0.74 -0.19 23.30
CA GLY A 20 -0.69 -0.62 24.70
C GLY A 20 0.32 -1.71 24.98
N ARG A 21 0.65 -1.85 26.26
CA ARG A 21 1.72 -2.73 26.76
C ARG A 21 1.52 -4.20 26.39
N ARG A 22 0.30 -4.70 26.44
CA ARG A 22 0.01 -6.11 26.08
C ARG A 22 0.48 -6.49 24.67
N VAL A 23 0.26 -5.62 23.70
CA VAL A 23 0.69 -5.88 22.31
C VAL A 23 2.22 -5.83 22.21
N MET A 24 2.85 -4.90 22.94
CA MET A 24 4.31 -4.80 22.99
C MET A 24 4.95 -6.02 23.66
N ASP A 25 4.40 -6.50 24.77
CA ASP A 25 4.87 -7.73 25.43
C ASP A 25 4.79 -8.93 24.48
N GLU A 26 3.69 -9.08 23.72
CA GLU A 26 3.53 -10.14 22.71
C GLU A 26 4.57 -10.03 21.57
N LEU A 27 4.86 -8.81 21.09
CA LEU A 27 5.90 -8.60 20.08
C LEU A 27 7.29 -9.01 20.59
N HIS A 28 7.61 -8.67 21.83
CA HIS A 28 8.86 -9.09 22.47
C HIS A 28 8.96 -10.61 22.65
N GLU A 29 7.88 -11.27 23.06
CA GLU A 29 7.84 -12.74 23.19
C GLU A 29 8.07 -13.44 21.84
N LEU A 30 7.48 -12.94 20.77
CA LEU A 30 7.69 -13.46 19.41
C LEU A 30 9.12 -13.19 18.92
N ALA A 31 9.66 -12.01 19.19
CA ALA A 31 11.05 -11.70 18.85
C ALA A 31 12.04 -12.61 19.58
N GLU A 32 11.79 -12.96 20.86
CA GLU A 32 12.61 -13.94 21.59
C GLU A 32 12.62 -15.32 20.92
N GLN A 33 11.49 -15.78 20.35
CA GLN A 33 11.41 -17.05 19.62
C GLN A 33 12.26 -17.05 18.35
N LEU A 34 12.45 -15.87 17.74
CA LEU A 34 13.25 -15.69 16.51
C LEU A 34 14.68 -15.18 16.79
N ARG A 35 15.06 -15.06 18.07
CA ARG A 35 16.39 -14.54 18.45
C ARG A 35 17.52 -15.38 17.85
N GLY A 36 18.50 -14.67 17.28
CA GLY A 36 19.66 -15.29 16.63
C GLY A 36 19.37 -15.84 15.23
N ARG A 37 18.13 -15.74 14.74
CA ARG A 37 17.77 -16.05 13.36
C ARG A 37 18.02 -14.85 12.46
N ARG A 38 18.46 -15.12 11.23
CA ARG A 38 18.71 -14.11 10.21
C ARG A 38 17.56 -14.11 9.20
N ILE A 39 16.91 -12.96 9.06
CA ILE A 39 15.75 -12.75 8.19
C ILE A 39 16.14 -11.82 7.03
N LEU A 40 15.73 -12.15 5.82
CA LEU A 40 15.96 -11.31 4.65
C LEU A 40 14.63 -11.01 3.95
N HIS A 41 14.36 -9.74 3.68
CA HIS A 41 13.33 -9.30 2.74
C HIS A 41 13.96 -8.98 1.39
N VAL A 42 13.34 -9.48 0.30
CA VAL A 42 13.80 -9.21 -1.08
C VAL A 42 12.64 -8.68 -1.89
N ASN A 43 12.80 -7.50 -2.50
CA ASN A 43 11.80 -6.92 -3.41
C ASN A 43 12.45 -6.27 -4.65
N SER A 44 11.65 -5.62 -5.49
CA SER A 44 12.12 -5.06 -6.77
C SER A 44 12.66 -3.63 -6.69
N THR A 45 12.35 -2.86 -5.64
CA THR A 45 12.76 -1.45 -5.54
C THR A 45 12.90 -0.98 -4.10
N ALA A 46 13.87 -0.11 -3.85
CA ALA A 46 14.04 0.55 -2.56
C ALA A 46 13.13 1.77 -2.38
N PHE A 47 12.56 2.32 -3.46
CA PHE A 47 11.82 3.57 -3.47
C PHE A 47 10.57 3.47 -4.34
N GLY A 48 9.53 4.21 -3.94
CA GLY A 48 8.25 4.24 -4.67
C GLY A 48 7.44 2.95 -4.50
N GLY A 49 6.16 3.09 -4.24
CA GLY A 49 5.23 1.97 -4.05
C GLY A 49 5.09 1.49 -2.60
N GLY A 50 3.96 0.81 -2.36
CA GLY A 50 3.53 0.41 -1.02
C GLY A 50 4.47 -0.58 -0.32
N VAL A 51 5.10 -1.51 -1.07
CA VAL A 51 6.00 -2.52 -0.49
C VAL A 51 7.26 -1.90 0.08
N SER A 52 7.89 -0.97 -0.65
CA SER A 52 9.09 -0.27 -0.15
C SER A 52 8.78 0.63 1.05
N GLU A 53 7.62 1.30 1.07
CA GLU A 53 7.16 2.07 2.24
C GLU A 53 6.94 1.15 3.45
N LEU A 54 6.32 -0.01 3.24
CA LEU A 54 6.08 -1.01 4.27
C LEU A 54 7.39 -1.52 4.88
N LEU A 55 8.35 -1.91 4.05
CA LEU A 55 9.65 -2.42 4.50
C LEU A 55 10.48 -1.35 5.22
N ARG A 56 10.38 -0.07 4.80
CA ARG A 56 11.02 1.06 5.49
C ARG A 56 10.52 1.24 6.91
N SER A 57 9.27 0.90 7.18
CA SER A 57 8.70 0.96 8.52
C SER A 57 8.96 -0.34 9.32
N MET A 58 8.79 -1.51 8.70
CA MET A 58 8.90 -2.80 9.39
C MET A 58 10.31 -3.12 9.87
N ILE A 59 11.30 -2.99 8.99
CA ILE A 59 12.66 -3.46 9.25
C ILE A 59 13.33 -2.71 10.42
N PRO A 60 13.21 -1.38 10.55
CA PRO A 60 13.72 -0.68 11.72
C PRO A 60 13.12 -1.17 13.05
N ILE A 61 11.83 -1.51 13.07
CA ILE A 61 11.16 -2.02 14.27
C ILE A 61 11.65 -3.44 14.60
N TYR A 62 11.77 -4.32 13.60
CA TYR A 62 12.37 -5.65 13.79
C TYR A 62 13.75 -5.56 14.42
N ARG A 63 14.60 -4.67 13.91
CA ARG A 63 15.95 -4.44 14.46
C ARG A 63 15.89 -3.87 15.89
N GLY A 64 14.93 -3.00 16.18
CA GLY A 64 14.68 -2.50 17.53
C GLY A 64 14.23 -3.58 18.51
N LEU A 65 13.52 -4.60 18.03
CA LEU A 65 13.17 -5.80 18.81
C LEU A 65 14.36 -6.77 18.97
N GLY A 66 15.54 -6.45 18.41
CA GLY A 66 16.76 -7.24 18.53
C GLY A 66 16.90 -8.36 17.50
N LEU A 67 16.14 -8.32 16.40
CA LEU A 67 16.22 -9.30 15.31
C LEU A 67 17.23 -8.85 14.24
N ASP A 68 17.96 -9.81 13.65
CA ASP A 68 18.84 -9.59 12.51
C ASP A 68 18.03 -9.64 11.20
N VAL A 69 17.63 -8.46 10.71
CA VAL A 69 16.78 -8.34 9.51
C VAL A 69 17.46 -7.49 8.45
N GLY A 70 17.67 -8.09 7.28
CA GLY A 70 18.19 -7.44 6.08
C GLY A 70 17.11 -7.09 5.07
N TRP A 71 17.45 -6.16 4.17
CA TRP A 71 16.65 -5.83 3.00
C TRP A 71 17.53 -5.73 1.77
N GLN A 72 17.19 -6.52 0.75
CA GLN A 72 17.89 -6.50 -0.53
C GLN A 72 16.92 -6.21 -1.68
N VAL A 73 17.44 -5.57 -2.72
CA VAL A 73 16.69 -5.22 -3.93
C VAL A 73 17.31 -5.94 -5.11
N ILE A 74 16.46 -6.59 -5.92
CA ILE A 74 16.87 -7.24 -7.16
C ILE A 74 17.30 -6.20 -8.20
N THR A 75 18.06 -6.65 -9.19
CA THR A 75 18.52 -5.83 -10.31
C THR A 75 17.91 -6.30 -11.63
N GLY A 76 17.77 -5.40 -12.59
CA GLY A 76 17.28 -5.70 -13.93
C GLY A 76 17.41 -4.51 -14.86
N ASP A 77 17.23 -4.73 -16.15
CA ASP A 77 17.08 -3.67 -17.14
C ASP A 77 15.59 -3.43 -17.47
N GLU A 78 15.33 -2.51 -18.38
CA GLU A 78 13.96 -2.17 -18.82
C GLU A 78 13.19 -3.38 -19.38
N ARG A 79 13.87 -4.35 -20.01
CA ARG A 79 13.23 -5.57 -20.54
C ARG A 79 12.69 -6.43 -19.42
N PHE A 80 13.51 -6.68 -18.39
CA PHE A 80 13.09 -7.46 -17.23
C PHE A 80 11.96 -6.78 -16.47
N PHE A 81 12.11 -5.50 -16.17
CA PHE A 81 11.06 -4.76 -15.46
C PHE A 81 9.79 -4.60 -16.30
N GLY A 82 9.90 -4.50 -17.62
CA GLY A 82 8.76 -4.53 -18.52
C GLY A 82 8.00 -5.86 -18.47
N VAL A 83 8.70 -6.99 -18.53
CA VAL A 83 8.10 -8.33 -18.39
C VAL A 83 7.47 -8.52 -17.01
N SER A 84 8.19 -8.20 -15.95
CA SER A 84 7.69 -8.39 -14.58
C SER A 84 6.53 -7.46 -14.23
N LYS A 85 6.47 -6.24 -14.80
CA LYS A 85 5.31 -5.35 -14.71
C LYS A 85 4.12 -5.93 -15.48
N ALA A 86 4.35 -6.53 -16.65
CA ALA A 86 3.28 -7.21 -17.39
C ALA A 86 2.71 -8.40 -16.58
N PHE A 87 3.54 -9.19 -15.92
CA PHE A 87 3.08 -10.24 -15.01
C PHE A 87 2.30 -9.68 -13.82
N HIS A 88 2.77 -8.60 -13.22
CA HIS A 88 2.08 -7.89 -12.15
C HIS A 88 0.66 -7.44 -12.60
N ASN A 89 0.54 -6.85 -13.78
CA ASN A 89 -0.73 -6.41 -14.33
C ASN A 89 -1.63 -7.62 -14.70
N ALA A 90 -1.06 -8.67 -15.26
CA ALA A 90 -1.79 -9.87 -15.66
C ALA A 90 -2.32 -10.65 -14.45
N LEU A 91 -1.55 -10.75 -13.37
CA LEU A 91 -2.05 -11.31 -12.11
C LEU A 91 -3.20 -10.48 -11.52
N GLN A 92 -3.34 -9.22 -11.89
CA GLN A 92 -4.48 -8.36 -11.57
C GLN A 92 -5.58 -8.38 -12.65
N GLY A 93 -5.50 -9.29 -13.65
CA GLY A 93 -6.55 -9.56 -14.64
C GLY A 93 -6.35 -8.89 -16.00
N ALA A 94 -5.20 -8.23 -16.26
CA ALA A 94 -4.85 -7.83 -17.61
C ALA A 94 -4.50 -9.07 -18.44
N GLN A 95 -4.88 -9.10 -19.73
CA GLN A 95 -4.51 -10.20 -20.62
C GLN A 95 -3.05 -10.08 -21.03
N PHE A 96 -2.30 -11.19 -20.95
CA PHE A 96 -0.90 -11.23 -21.34
C PHE A 96 -0.47 -12.59 -21.87
N HIS A 97 0.28 -12.64 -22.95
CA HIS A 97 0.79 -13.87 -23.54
C HIS A 97 2.23 -14.15 -23.11
N VAL A 98 2.46 -15.32 -22.52
CA VAL A 98 3.76 -15.76 -22.00
C VAL A 98 4.57 -16.45 -23.11
N SER A 99 5.12 -15.68 -24.04
CA SER A 99 5.95 -16.22 -25.13
C SER A 99 7.28 -16.82 -24.62
N PRO A 100 7.93 -17.70 -25.39
CA PRO A 100 9.26 -18.23 -25.03
C PRO A 100 10.32 -17.15 -24.80
N GLU A 101 10.19 -16.00 -25.43
CA GLU A 101 11.10 -14.86 -25.22
C GLU A 101 10.86 -14.22 -23.85
N VAL A 102 9.59 -14.01 -23.48
CA VAL A 102 9.19 -13.51 -22.15
C VAL A 102 9.72 -14.41 -21.04
N GLN A 103 9.52 -15.73 -21.16
CA GLN A 103 10.03 -16.72 -20.22
C GLN A 103 11.55 -16.63 -20.08
N ARG A 104 12.28 -16.61 -21.20
CA ARG A 104 13.74 -16.53 -21.21
C ARG A 104 14.25 -15.26 -20.54
N ILE A 105 13.63 -14.10 -20.80
CA ILE A 105 14.01 -12.83 -20.14
C ILE A 105 13.79 -12.94 -18.64
N PHE A 106 12.62 -13.37 -18.20
CA PHE A 106 12.28 -13.48 -16.80
C PHE A 106 13.19 -14.44 -16.04
N GLU A 107 13.41 -15.64 -16.56
CA GLU A 107 14.25 -16.66 -15.94
C GLU A 107 15.73 -16.28 -15.94
N MET A 108 16.22 -15.65 -17.00
CA MET A 108 17.63 -15.20 -17.09
C MET A 108 17.95 -14.16 -16.00
N TYR A 109 17.10 -13.13 -15.85
CA TYR A 109 17.33 -12.10 -14.83
C TYR A 109 17.05 -12.62 -13.42
N SER A 110 16.04 -13.46 -13.24
CA SER A 110 15.76 -14.11 -11.96
C SER A 110 16.92 -15.02 -11.54
N GLY A 111 17.52 -15.78 -12.48
CA GLY A 111 18.69 -16.59 -12.22
C GLY A 111 19.94 -15.75 -11.88
N HIS A 112 20.13 -14.64 -12.58
CA HIS A 112 21.19 -13.69 -12.24
C HIS A 112 20.99 -13.14 -10.81
N ASN A 113 19.80 -12.69 -10.46
CA ASN A 113 19.49 -12.21 -9.11
C ASN A 113 19.68 -13.30 -8.05
N ALA A 114 19.23 -14.52 -8.32
CA ALA A 114 19.44 -15.67 -7.44
C ALA A 114 20.94 -15.94 -7.19
N SER A 115 21.79 -15.80 -8.21
CA SER A 115 23.25 -15.94 -8.08
C SER A 115 23.92 -14.82 -7.28
N LEU A 116 23.28 -13.65 -7.19
CA LEU A 116 23.76 -12.49 -6.43
C LEU A 116 23.27 -12.48 -4.97
N LEU A 117 22.32 -13.35 -4.64
CA LEU A 117 21.77 -13.47 -3.29
C LEU A 117 22.79 -14.25 -2.43
N GLU A 118 23.58 -13.50 -1.68
CA GLU A 118 24.68 -14.01 -0.86
C GLU A 118 24.34 -13.88 0.63
N GLY A 119 24.88 -14.79 1.43
CA GLY A 119 24.72 -14.83 2.88
C GLY A 119 23.92 -16.06 3.32
N GLU A 120 24.05 -16.38 4.59
CA GLU A 120 23.26 -17.43 5.25
C GLU A 120 22.08 -16.80 5.96
N TYR A 121 20.87 -17.23 5.64
CA TYR A 121 19.62 -16.76 6.24
C TYR A 121 18.82 -17.95 6.75
N ASP A 122 18.10 -17.76 7.86
CA ASP A 122 17.13 -18.75 8.34
C ASP A 122 15.78 -18.57 7.62
N PHE A 123 15.42 -17.29 7.31
CA PHE A 123 14.18 -16.96 6.63
C PHE A 123 14.41 -15.96 5.50
N ILE A 124 13.76 -16.18 4.37
CA ILE A 124 13.76 -15.25 3.22
C ILE A 124 12.32 -14.98 2.82
N ILE A 125 11.92 -13.71 2.81
CA ILE A 125 10.61 -13.26 2.35
C ILE A 125 10.80 -12.55 1.01
N ALA A 126 10.30 -13.17 -0.07
CA ALA A 126 10.32 -12.63 -1.42
C ALA A 126 8.98 -11.95 -1.73
N HIS A 127 9.03 -10.69 -2.20
CA HIS A 127 7.85 -9.87 -2.38
C HIS A 127 7.49 -9.73 -3.86
N ASP A 128 6.22 -9.97 -4.18
CA ASP A 128 5.58 -9.75 -5.47
C ASP A 128 6.12 -10.61 -6.65
N PRO A 129 5.50 -10.55 -7.84
CA PRO A 129 5.86 -11.39 -8.99
C PRO A 129 7.31 -11.27 -9.44
N GLN A 130 7.94 -10.09 -9.23
CA GLN A 130 9.31 -9.84 -9.65
C GLN A 130 10.32 -10.80 -9.02
N THR A 131 10.02 -11.32 -7.84
CA THR A 131 10.91 -12.16 -7.04
C THR A 131 10.49 -13.62 -6.99
N VAL A 132 9.34 -13.97 -7.58
CA VAL A 132 8.71 -15.29 -7.37
C VAL A 132 9.58 -16.48 -7.81
N ALA A 133 10.43 -16.31 -8.82
CA ALA A 133 11.30 -17.38 -9.30
C ALA A 133 12.62 -17.52 -8.50
N LEU A 134 12.92 -16.63 -7.54
CA LEU A 134 14.18 -16.64 -6.80
C LEU A 134 14.40 -17.96 -6.05
N ARG A 135 13.36 -18.47 -5.36
CA ARG A 135 13.46 -19.72 -4.60
C ARG A 135 13.87 -20.90 -5.47
N HIS A 136 13.24 -21.04 -6.64
CA HIS A 136 13.53 -22.10 -7.61
C HIS A 136 14.96 -22.02 -8.14
N LEU A 137 15.39 -20.83 -8.53
CA LEU A 137 16.67 -20.60 -9.20
C LEU A 137 17.86 -20.49 -8.24
N HIS A 138 17.62 -20.12 -6.98
CA HIS A 138 18.65 -20.14 -5.92
C HIS A 138 18.96 -21.58 -5.45
N GLY A 139 17.98 -22.47 -5.56
CA GLY A 139 18.11 -23.84 -5.13
C GLY A 139 17.89 -24.03 -3.61
N ARG A 140 18.30 -25.19 -3.08
CA ARG A 140 18.10 -25.53 -1.65
C ARG A 140 19.31 -25.07 -0.84
N ASP A 141 19.08 -24.18 0.11
CA ASP A 141 20.08 -23.53 0.95
C ASP A 141 19.87 -23.72 2.47
N GLY A 142 18.82 -24.43 2.86
CA GLY A 142 18.45 -24.61 4.28
C GLY A 142 17.57 -23.50 4.85
N ALA A 143 17.45 -22.35 4.18
CA ALA A 143 16.53 -21.30 4.58
C ALA A 143 15.06 -21.71 4.38
N ARG A 144 14.16 -21.14 5.17
CA ARG A 144 12.72 -21.19 4.95
C ARG A 144 12.31 -19.99 4.12
N TRP A 145 11.55 -20.22 3.06
CA TRP A 145 11.16 -19.19 2.12
C TRP A 145 9.67 -18.92 2.17
N ALA A 146 9.29 -17.66 2.31
CA ALA A 146 7.92 -17.19 2.13
C ALA A 146 7.83 -16.29 0.89
N TRP A 147 6.79 -16.48 0.07
CA TRP A 147 6.47 -15.52 -0.98
C TRP A 147 5.26 -14.70 -0.57
N ARG A 148 5.39 -13.37 -0.62
CA ARG A 148 4.34 -12.44 -0.22
C ARG A 148 3.82 -11.64 -1.40
N CYS A 149 2.54 -11.84 -1.73
CA CYS A 149 1.82 -11.13 -2.77
C CYS A 149 1.07 -9.92 -2.17
N HIS A 150 1.33 -8.73 -2.71
CA HIS A 150 0.70 -7.49 -2.25
C HIS A 150 -0.39 -6.98 -3.19
N ILE A 151 -0.63 -7.65 -4.32
CA ILE A 151 -1.57 -7.25 -5.36
C ILE A 151 -2.86 -8.07 -5.31
N ASP A 152 -3.91 -7.54 -5.93
CA ASP A 152 -5.18 -8.25 -6.13
C ASP A 152 -5.01 -9.35 -7.18
N THR A 153 -4.99 -10.59 -6.73
CA THR A 153 -4.90 -11.80 -7.56
C THR A 153 -6.20 -12.61 -7.57
N SER A 154 -7.34 -11.96 -7.33
CA SER A 154 -8.67 -12.60 -7.31
C SER A 154 -9.12 -13.08 -8.69
N GLN A 155 -8.66 -12.43 -9.76
CA GLN A 155 -9.02 -12.77 -11.15
C GLN A 155 -7.78 -12.68 -12.07
N PRO A 156 -6.77 -13.53 -11.84
CA PRO A 156 -5.53 -13.46 -12.61
C PRO A 156 -5.74 -13.98 -14.04
N ASP A 157 -4.90 -13.50 -14.95
CA ASP A 157 -4.75 -14.14 -16.26
C ASP A 157 -4.27 -15.58 -16.09
N ALA A 158 -4.98 -16.52 -16.73
CA ALA A 158 -4.75 -17.94 -16.52
C ALA A 158 -3.36 -18.38 -17.03
N GLU A 159 -2.90 -17.86 -18.18
CA GLU A 159 -1.61 -18.24 -18.77
C GLU A 159 -0.45 -17.79 -17.89
N VAL A 160 -0.52 -16.58 -17.33
CA VAL A 160 0.49 -16.05 -16.41
C VAL A 160 0.47 -16.81 -15.08
N LEU A 161 -0.72 -17.08 -14.54
CA LEU A 161 -0.83 -17.87 -13.30
C LEU A 161 -0.28 -19.28 -13.47
N ASP A 162 -0.61 -19.95 -14.58
CA ASP A 162 -0.11 -21.29 -14.89
C ASP A 162 1.42 -21.30 -15.02
N TYR A 163 2.00 -20.29 -15.64
CA TYR A 163 3.46 -20.15 -15.76
C TYR A 163 4.16 -19.88 -14.42
N LEU A 164 3.57 -19.03 -13.54
CA LEU A 164 4.20 -18.66 -12.27
C LEU A 164 3.93 -19.65 -11.13
N SER A 165 2.82 -20.39 -11.17
CA SER A 165 2.42 -21.33 -10.11
C SER A 165 3.47 -22.38 -9.74
N PRO A 166 4.25 -22.97 -10.68
CA PRO A 166 5.33 -23.89 -10.32
C PRO A 166 6.37 -23.27 -9.40
N PHE A 167 6.73 -22.00 -9.61
CA PHE A 167 7.66 -21.29 -8.74
C PHE A 167 7.05 -21.02 -7.36
N MET A 168 5.77 -20.62 -7.31
CA MET A 168 5.06 -20.36 -6.04
C MET A 168 4.99 -21.62 -5.16
N ARG A 169 4.79 -22.80 -5.75
CA ARG A 169 4.69 -24.06 -5.02
C ARG A 169 5.96 -24.50 -4.30
N GLU A 170 7.10 -23.95 -4.64
CA GLU A 170 8.39 -24.27 -4.01
C GLU A 170 8.66 -23.50 -2.71
N TYR A 171 7.88 -22.49 -2.41
CA TYR A 171 7.96 -21.75 -1.14
C TYR A 171 7.43 -22.59 0.04
N ASP A 172 7.95 -22.36 1.25
CA ASP A 172 7.44 -23.00 2.46
C ASP A 172 6.11 -22.39 2.91
N ALA A 173 5.84 -21.14 2.54
CA ALA A 173 4.56 -20.46 2.76
C ALA A 173 4.27 -19.42 1.65
N LEU A 174 2.99 -19.24 1.35
CA LEU A 174 2.49 -18.13 0.54
C LEU A 174 1.70 -17.17 1.43
N VAL A 175 1.89 -15.87 1.23
CA VAL A 175 1.23 -14.84 2.02
C VAL A 175 0.44 -13.91 1.09
N PHE A 176 -0.85 -13.77 1.36
CA PHE A 176 -1.75 -12.87 0.62
C PHE A 176 -2.36 -11.84 1.57
N THR A 177 -2.92 -10.77 1.01
CA THR A 177 -3.56 -9.69 1.77
C THR A 177 -4.91 -10.11 2.36
N MET A 178 -5.67 -10.92 1.64
CA MET A 178 -7.01 -11.41 2.00
C MET A 178 -7.30 -12.74 1.32
N ASP A 179 -8.29 -13.47 1.80
CA ASP A 179 -8.64 -14.81 1.30
C ASP A 179 -9.05 -14.76 -0.19
N GLU A 180 -9.77 -13.72 -0.60
CA GLU A 180 -10.23 -13.55 -1.99
C GLU A 180 -9.09 -13.34 -2.98
N PHE A 181 -7.90 -12.99 -2.51
CA PHE A 181 -6.71 -12.84 -3.36
C PHE A 181 -5.95 -14.15 -3.56
N VAL A 182 -6.30 -15.22 -2.85
CA VAL A 182 -5.72 -16.53 -3.08
C VAL A 182 -6.31 -17.10 -4.37
N PRO A 183 -5.53 -17.28 -5.46
CA PRO A 183 -6.07 -17.80 -6.71
C PRO A 183 -6.62 -19.20 -6.50
N GLY A 184 -7.88 -19.46 -6.89
CA GLY A 184 -8.54 -20.74 -6.65
C GLY A 184 -7.86 -21.96 -7.32
N ALA A 185 -7.06 -21.74 -8.36
CA ALA A 185 -6.26 -22.78 -9.01
C ALA A 185 -4.89 -23.02 -8.34
N LEU A 186 -4.51 -22.20 -7.35
CA LEU A 186 -3.24 -22.32 -6.66
C LEU A 186 -3.37 -23.19 -5.41
N GLU A 187 -3.02 -24.47 -5.54
CA GLU A 187 -2.94 -25.38 -4.40
C GLU A 187 -1.58 -25.23 -3.70
N HIS A 188 -1.59 -24.92 -2.40
CA HIS A 188 -0.39 -24.86 -1.58
C HIS A 188 -0.69 -25.31 -0.14
N PRO A 189 0.20 -26.11 0.51
CA PRO A 189 -0.07 -26.66 1.85
C PRO A 189 -0.09 -25.60 2.96
N ARG A 190 0.50 -24.43 2.74
CA ARG A 190 0.56 -23.34 3.73
C ARG A 190 0.32 -22.00 3.07
N VAL A 191 -0.89 -21.51 3.18
CA VAL A 191 -1.29 -20.16 2.79
C VAL A 191 -1.62 -19.37 4.05
N ALA A 192 -1.04 -18.18 4.18
CA ALA A 192 -1.32 -17.25 5.26
C ALA A 192 -1.99 -15.98 4.70
N VAL A 193 -2.96 -15.45 5.42
CA VAL A 193 -3.60 -14.17 5.10
C VAL A 193 -3.12 -13.14 6.11
N ILE A 194 -2.34 -12.17 5.62
CA ILE A 194 -1.74 -11.12 6.46
C ILE A 194 -1.93 -9.78 5.74
N ALA A 195 -2.95 -9.03 6.12
CA ALA A 195 -3.20 -7.70 5.59
C ALA A 195 -2.04 -6.73 5.91
N PRO A 196 -1.74 -5.75 5.06
CA PRO A 196 -0.79 -4.68 5.40
C PRO A 196 -1.20 -3.85 6.62
N GLY A 197 -0.31 -2.99 7.08
CA GLY A 197 -0.56 -2.06 8.17
C GLY A 197 0.18 -0.75 7.94
N ILE A 198 -0.31 0.33 8.53
CA ILE A 198 0.31 1.65 8.50
C ILE A 198 1.21 1.86 9.71
N ASP A 199 2.26 2.63 9.55
CA ASP A 199 3.14 3.03 10.65
C ASP A 199 2.67 4.38 11.22
N PRO A 200 2.17 4.43 12.47
CA PRO A 200 1.69 5.65 13.10
C PRO A 200 2.79 6.68 13.37
N LEU A 201 4.06 6.28 13.32
CA LEU A 201 5.22 7.16 13.52
C LEU A 201 5.86 7.61 12.20
N SER A 202 5.42 7.10 11.06
CA SER A 202 5.92 7.57 9.76
C SER A 202 5.56 9.04 9.52
N PRO A 203 6.32 9.78 8.70
CA PRO A 203 6.00 11.17 8.36
C PRO A 203 4.60 11.35 7.78
N LYS A 204 4.05 10.30 7.15
CA LYS A 204 2.70 10.28 6.58
C LYS A 204 1.59 10.16 7.65
N ASN A 205 1.89 9.61 8.84
CA ASN A 205 0.89 9.26 9.85
C ASN A 205 1.16 9.80 11.25
N MET A 206 2.38 10.28 11.52
CA MET A 206 2.73 10.83 12.84
C MET A 206 1.84 12.02 13.20
N PRO A 207 1.59 12.25 14.49
CA PRO A 207 0.86 13.42 14.93
C PRO A 207 1.56 14.71 14.51
N ILE A 208 0.86 15.57 13.79
CA ILE A 208 1.31 16.91 13.42
C ILE A 208 0.41 17.93 14.12
N PRO A 209 0.95 19.00 14.75
CA PRO A 209 0.12 20.03 15.35
C PRO A 209 -0.86 20.64 14.34
N GLU A 210 -2.12 20.79 14.72
CA GLU A 210 -3.19 21.30 13.84
C GLU A 210 -2.81 22.60 13.15
N ARG A 211 -2.19 23.53 13.90
CA ARG A 211 -1.70 24.79 13.33
C ARG A 211 -0.74 24.57 12.15
N MET A 212 0.12 23.54 12.21
CA MET A 212 1.06 23.22 11.14
C MET A 212 0.34 22.64 9.93
N CYS A 213 -0.62 21.71 10.16
CA CYS A 213 -1.45 21.17 9.09
C CYS A 213 -2.19 22.28 8.34
N ARG A 214 -2.85 23.20 9.09
CA ARG A 214 -3.53 24.36 8.52
C ARG A 214 -2.59 25.26 7.70
N GLN A 215 -1.39 25.49 8.18
CA GLN A 215 -0.40 26.32 7.47
C GLN A 215 0.05 25.68 6.17
N ILE A 216 0.31 24.36 6.17
CA ILE A 216 0.70 23.59 4.98
C ILE A 216 -0.40 23.68 3.92
N CYS A 217 -1.65 23.40 4.27
CA CYS A 217 -2.77 23.45 3.32
C CYS A 217 -2.95 24.86 2.73
N ARG A 218 -2.83 25.92 3.56
CA ARG A 218 -2.91 27.32 3.09
C ARG A 218 -1.76 27.66 2.13
N TRP A 219 -0.54 27.22 2.36
CA TRP A 219 0.59 27.43 1.44
C TRP A 219 0.35 26.78 0.08
N MET A 220 -0.43 25.71 0.04
CA MET A 220 -0.83 25.03 -1.18
C MET A 220 -2.11 25.61 -1.81
N GLY A 221 -2.60 26.76 -1.31
CA GLY A 221 -3.69 27.51 -1.90
C GLY A 221 -5.09 27.16 -1.37
N VAL A 222 -5.20 26.25 -0.39
CA VAL A 222 -6.50 25.85 0.17
C VAL A 222 -7.02 26.88 1.16
N ASP A 223 -8.29 27.26 1.02
CA ASP A 223 -9.05 28.06 1.98
C ASP A 223 -9.74 27.15 3.00
N LEU A 224 -9.18 27.03 4.19
CA LEU A 224 -9.68 26.14 5.26
C LEU A 224 -10.93 26.65 5.99
N GLU A 225 -11.51 27.74 5.56
CA GLU A 225 -12.84 28.19 6.02
C GLU A 225 -13.96 27.66 5.08
N ARG A 226 -13.57 26.89 4.06
CA ARG A 226 -14.43 26.29 3.05
C ARG A 226 -14.27 24.76 3.06
N PRO A 227 -15.32 23.99 2.72
CA PRO A 227 -15.23 22.54 2.68
C PRO A 227 -14.16 22.04 1.70
N LEU A 228 -13.44 20.98 2.10
CA LEU A 228 -12.36 20.36 1.34
C LEU A 228 -12.57 18.85 1.15
N LEU A 229 -12.60 18.43 -0.10
CA LEU A 229 -12.40 17.04 -0.49
C LEU A 229 -10.94 16.82 -0.91
N THR A 230 -10.38 15.67 -0.56
CA THR A 230 -9.02 15.30 -0.99
C THR A 230 -8.99 13.89 -1.56
N GLN A 231 -8.29 13.69 -2.67
CA GLN A 231 -7.82 12.37 -3.11
C GLN A 231 -6.30 12.33 -2.99
N VAL A 232 -5.78 11.23 -2.43
CA VAL A 232 -4.35 10.91 -2.39
C VAL A 232 -4.11 9.64 -3.16
N SER A 233 -3.42 9.71 -4.31
CA SER A 233 -3.11 8.52 -5.12
C SER A 233 -1.98 8.79 -6.10
N ARG A 234 -1.41 7.74 -6.71
CA ARG A 234 -0.71 7.93 -7.98
C ARG A 234 -1.72 8.36 -9.05
N PHE A 235 -1.26 9.09 -10.07
CA PHE A 235 -2.04 9.31 -11.27
C PHE A 235 -2.04 8.03 -12.11
N ASP A 236 -3.05 7.20 -11.89
CA ASP A 236 -3.16 5.84 -12.37
C ASP A 236 -4.63 5.61 -12.75
N PRO A 237 -4.96 5.01 -13.90
CA PRO A 237 -6.35 4.82 -14.32
C PRO A 237 -7.16 4.01 -13.28
N TRP A 238 -6.53 3.11 -12.53
CA TRP A 238 -7.19 2.35 -11.46
C TRP A 238 -7.62 3.20 -10.26
N LYS A 239 -7.13 4.43 -10.13
CA LYS A 239 -7.50 5.39 -9.08
C LYS A 239 -8.58 6.36 -9.52
N ASP A 240 -8.93 6.36 -10.79
CA ASP A 240 -10.00 7.17 -11.43
C ASP A 240 -10.03 8.65 -10.99
N PRO A 241 -8.90 9.40 -11.10
CA PRO A 241 -8.88 10.80 -10.68
C PRO A 241 -9.81 11.68 -11.53
N GLU A 242 -10.02 11.35 -12.79
CA GLU A 242 -11.00 12.04 -13.67
C GLU A 242 -12.43 11.82 -13.17
N GLY A 243 -12.75 10.61 -12.67
CA GLY A 243 -14.03 10.31 -12.04
C GLY A 243 -14.22 11.08 -10.73
N VAL A 244 -13.15 11.29 -9.98
CA VAL A 244 -13.20 12.15 -8.79
C VAL A 244 -13.56 13.58 -9.15
N VAL A 245 -13.00 14.13 -10.23
CA VAL A 245 -13.37 15.48 -10.70
C VAL A 245 -14.86 15.55 -11.13
N ARG A 246 -15.39 14.49 -11.79
CA ARG A 246 -16.83 14.43 -12.12
C ARG A 246 -17.71 14.43 -10.88
N VAL A 247 -17.39 13.56 -9.91
CA VAL A 247 -18.12 13.47 -8.63
C VAL A 247 -18.05 14.80 -7.87
N TYR A 248 -16.86 15.39 -7.74
CA TYR A 248 -16.67 16.69 -7.11
C TYR A 248 -17.58 17.78 -7.73
N ARG A 249 -17.65 17.87 -9.06
CA ARG A 249 -18.50 18.85 -9.76
C ARG A 249 -19.97 18.67 -9.41
N ALA A 250 -20.45 17.42 -9.37
CA ALA A 250 -21.83 17.14 -8.98
C ALA A 250 -22.11 17.52 -7.51
N VAL A 251 -21.19 17.22 -6.59
CA VAL A 251 -21.33 17.61 -5.17
C VAL A 251 -21.28 19.14 -5.01
N ARG A 252 -20.44 19.85 -5.76
CA ARG A 252 -20.30 21.32 -5.71
C ARG A 252 -21.59 22.06 -6.10
N GLU A 253 -22.43 21.48 -6.93
CA GLU A 253 -23.74 22.09 -7.28
C GLU A 253 -24.63 22.22 -6.03
N GLU A 254 -24.44 21.38 -5.01
CA GLU A 254 -25.23 21.33 -3.79
C GLU A 254 -24.49 21.84 -2.53
N VAL A 255 -23.15 21.94 -2.59
CA VAL A 255 -22.28 22.41 -1.51
C VAL A 255 -21.48 23.62 -1.97
N SER A 256 -21.95 24.80 -1.60
CA SER A 256 -21.29 26.06 -1.97
C SER A 256 -19.88 26.16 -1.38
N GLY A 257 -18.94 26.60 -2.21
CA GLY A 257 -17.57 26.82 -1.80
C GLY A 257 -16.74 25.55 -1.64
N LEU A 258 -17.23 24.39 -2.05
CA LEU A 258 -16.46 23.14 -2.00
C LEU A 258 -15.17 23.24 -2.81
N GLN A 259 -14.08 22.74 -2.24
CA GLN A 259 -12.76 22.63 -2.86
C GLN A 259 -12.37 21.16 -3.04
N LEU A 260 -11.51 20.88 -4.02
CA LEU A 260 -10.92 19.57 -4.28
C LEU A 260 -9.40 19.66 -4.31
N ALA A 261 -8.73 18.79 -3.55
CA ALA A 261 -7.29 18.57 -3.67
C ALA A 261 -7.01 17.20 -4.28
N LEU A 262 -6.24 17.15 -5.36
CA LEU A 262 -5.73 15.93 -5.98
C LEU A 262 -4.23 15.88 -5.73
N LEU A 263 -3.81 15.05 -4.79
CA LEU A 263 -2.41 14.91 -4.38
C LEU A 263 -1.86 13.58 -4.88
N GLY A 264 -0.82 13.66 -5.71
CA GLY A 264 -0.29 12.47 -6.36
C GLY A 264 1.21 12.31 -6.28
N SER A 265 1.66 11.10 -6.53
CA SER A 265 3.06 10.81 -6.77
C SER A 265 3.26 10.43 -8.23
N MET A 266 4.22 11.10 -8.88
CA MET A 266 4.67 10.79 -10.23
C MET A 266 5.92 9.94 -10.15
N ALA A 267 5.96 8.86 -10.93
CA ALA A 267 7.17 8.09 -11.15
C ALA A 267 7.75 8.46 -12.51
N MET A 268 9.08 8.63 -12.57
CA MET A 268 9.78 9.06 -13.80
C MET A 268 9.69 8.01 -14.92
N ASP A 269 9.49 6.77 -14.55
CA ASP A 269 9.42 5.58 -15.41
C ASP A 269 7.99 5.10 -15.68
N ASP A 270 6.97 5.90 -15.35
CA ASP A 270 5.55 5.59 -15.58
C ASP A 270 4.91 6.54 -16.62
N PRO A 271 5.03 6.25 -17.93
CA PRO A 271 4.45 7.09 -18.98
C PRO A 271 2.93 7.19 -18.93
N GLU A 272 2.25 6.13 -18.43
CA GLU A 272 0.79 6.10 -18.28
C GLU A 272 0.33 7.13 -17.24
N GLY A 273 1.05 7.21 -16.11
CA GLY A 273 0.78 8.18 -15.06
C GLY A 273 0.89 9.63 -15.54
N TRP A 274 1.84 9.93 -16.44
CA TRP A 274 1.97 11.25 -17.04
C TRP A 274 0.76 11.61 -17.91
N GLY A 275 0.27 10.68 -18.72
CA GLY A 275 -0.92 10.88 -19.54
C GLY A 275 -2.17 11.17 -18.71
N ILE A 276 -2.38 10.44 -17.62
CA ILE A 276 -3.50 10.69 -16.68
C ILE A 276 -3.34 12.05 -15.99
N TYR A 277 -2.14 12.40 -15.56
CA TYR A 277 -1.88 13.71 -14.95
C TYR A 277 -2.20 14.87 -15.90
N GLU A 278 -1.76 14.79 -17.16
CA GLU A 278 -2.07 15.80 -18.19
C GLU A 278 -3.57 15.88 -18.46
N ALA A 279 -4.28 14.76 -18.54
CA ALA A 279 -5.74 14.72 -18.72
C ALA A 279 -6.46 15.41 -17.54
N VAL A 280 -6.03 15.15 -16.30
CA VAL A 280 -6.57 15.81 -15.12
C VAL A 280 -6.30 17.32 -15.14
N LEU A 281 -5.09 17.75 -15.49
CA LEU A 281 -4.78 19.18 -15.61
C LEU A 281 -5.64 19.90 -16.65
N GLU A 282 -5.87 19.29 -17.81
CA GLU A 282 -6.74 19.88 -18.84
C GLU A 282 -8.20 19.90 -18.40
N GLN A 283 -8.68 18.84 -17.74
CA GLN A 283 -10.04 18.76 -17.20
C GLN A 283 -10.31 19.80 -16.09
N THR A 284 -9.29 20.15 -15.30
CA THR A 284 -9.40 21.08 -14.15
C THR A 284 -8.97 22.49 -14.46
N LYS A 285 -8.52 22.75 -15.68
CA LYS A 285 -7.99 24.04 -16.13
C LYS A 285 -8.94 25.21 -15.88
N GLY A 286 -8.42 26.23 -15.19
CA GLY A 286 -9.16 27.45 -14.88
C GLY A 286 -10.15 27.35 -13.74
N ASP A 287 -10.23 26.21 -13.05
CA ASP A 287 -11.03 26.07 -11.84
C ASP A 287 -10.16 26.40 -10.60
N PRO A 288 -10.36 27.57 -9.93
CA PRO A 288 -9.52 27.98 -8.80
C PRO A 288 -9.75 27.15 -7.54
N ASP A 289 -10.81 26.34 -7.51
CA ASP A 289 -11.19 25.52 -6.35
C ASP A 289 -10.67 24.08 -6.48
N ILE A 290 -9.93 23.75 -7.55
CA ILE A 290 -9.26 22.45 -7.72
C ILE A 290 -7.75 22.62 -7.62
N HIS A 291 -7.16 21.99 -6.64
CA HIS A 291 -5.72 22.02 -6.34
C HIS A 291 -5.08 20.70 -6.78
N VAL A 292 -4.29 20.70 -7.87
CA VAL A 292 -3.58 19.51 -8.34
C VAL A 292 -2.10 19.66 -8.00
N ALA A 293 -1.56 18.75 -7.20
CA ALA A 293 -0.17 18.81 -6.78
C ALA A 293 0.48 17.42 -6.69
N THR A 294 1.79 17.38 -6.90
CA THR A 294 2.56 16.15 -6.98
C THR A 294 3.87 16.25 -6.18
N ASN A 295 4.56 15.12 -6.02
CA ASN A 295 5.92 15.11 -5.48
C ASN A 295 6.89 16.03 -6.25
N ILE A 296 6.64 16.30 -7.53
CA ILE A 296 7.45 17.22 -8.35
C ILE A 296 7.15 18.68 -8.00
N THR A 297 5.92 18.98 -7.58
CA THR A 297 5.49 20.32 -7.19
C THR A 297 5.55 20.56 -5.67
N GLY A 298 6.20 19.67 -4.93
CA GLY A 298 6.51 19.86 -3.50
C GLY A 298 5.62 19.07 -2.52
N VAL A 299 4.82 18.10 -2.99
CA VAL A 299 4.06 17.23 -2.10
C VAL A 299 4.95 16.10 -1.60
N SER A 300 5.11 16.02 -0.29
CA SER A 300 5.77 14.93 0.42
C SER A 300 4.78 14.22 1.36
N SER A 301 5.29 13.28 2.13
CA SER A 301 4.50 12.56 3.15
C SER A 301 3.89 13.50 4.19
N VAL A 302 4.55 14.62 4.50
CA VAL A 302 4.06 15.60 5.51
C VAL A 302 2.89 16.40 4.95
N GLU A 303 2.94 16.83 3.69
CA GLU A 303 1.83 17.50 3.03
C GLU A 303 0.62 16.55 2.91
N ILE A 304 0.83 15.28 2.51
CA ILE A 304 -0.24 14.27 2.48
C ILE A 304 -0.88 14.11 3.86
N ASN A 305 -0.07 14.01 4.92
CA ASN A 305 -0.54 13.93 6.30
C ASN A 305 -1.43 15.12 6.66
N ALA A 306 -0.95 16.34 6.36
CA ALA A 306 -1.68 17.57 6.65
C ALA A 306 -3.02 17.66 5.91
N PHE A 307 -3.06 17.30 4.63
CA PHE A 307 -4.28 17.31 3.84
C PHE A 307 -5.29 16.25 4.32
N GLN A 308 -4.84 15.03 4.58
CA GLN A 308 -5.71 14.00 5.14
C GLN A 308 -6.30 14.41 6.50
N HIS A 309 -5.56 15.18 7.30
CA HIS A 309 -6.02 15.69 8.59
C HIS A 309 -6.99 16.86 8.47
N GLN A 310 -6.84 17.73 7.46
CA GLN A 310 -7.64 18.95 7.30
C GLN A 310 -8.82 18.79 6.36
N SER A 311 -8.95 17.67 5.66
CA SER A 311 -10.09 17.39 4.78
C SER A 311 -11.35 17.07 5.55
N ASP A 312 -12.49 17.56 5.08
CA ASP A 312 -13.80 17.14 5.59
C ASP A 312 -14.08 15.68 5.24
N VAL A 313 -13.70 15.28 4.01
CA VAL A 313 -13.80 13.89 3.53
C VAL A 313 -12.66 13.62 2.56
N VAL A 314 -12.06 12.42 2.66
CA VAL A 314 -11.15 11.92 1.62
C VAL A 314 -11.93 10.98 0.71
N ILE A 315 -11.75 11.16 -0.59
CA ILE A 315 -12.35 10.32 -1.63
C ILE A 315 -11.30 9.38 -2.20
N GLN A 316 -11.57 8.07 -2.20
CA GLN A 316 -10.69 7.04 -2.78
C GLN A 316 -11.46 6.22 -3.81
N LYS A 317 -11.61 6.79 -5.01
CA LYS A 317 -12.42 6.22 -6.09
C LYS A 317 -11.68 5.15 -6.88
N SER A 318 -11.01 4.23 -6.18
CA SER A 318 -10.28 3.14 -6.81
C SER A 318 -11.23 2.14 -7.48
N ILE A 319 -10.92 1.78 -8.73
CA ILE A 319 -11.56 0.72 -9.50
C ILE A 319 -10.89 -0.62 -9.19
N ARG A 320 -9.58 -0.62 -8.98
CA ARG A 320 -8.77 -1.75 -8.51
C ARG A 320 -7.79 -1.29 -7.43
N GLU A 321 -7.57 -2.18 -6.45
CA GLU A 321 -6.70 -1.89 -5.32
C GLU A 321 -6.16 -3.19 -4.71
N GLY A 322 -4.88 -3.23 -4.37
CA GLY A 322 -4.34 -4.30 -3.55
C GLY A 322 -4.88 -4.21 -2.12
N PHE A 323 -4.49 -3.18 -1.41
CA PHE A 323 -5.01 -2.90 -0.07
C PHE A 323 -5.55 -1.47 0.07
N GLY A 324 -4.82 -0.46 -0.44
CA GLY A 324 -5.19 0.94 -0.33
C GLY A 324 -4.81 1.56 1.01
N LEU A 325 -3.52 1.58 1.33
CA LEU A 325 -3.00 2.13 2.59
C LEU A 325 -3.53 3.53 2.91
N VAL A 326 -3.76 4.35 1.88
CA VAL A 326 -4.34 5.70 2.00
C VAL A 326 -5.66 5.72 2.78
N VAL A 327 -6.47 4.67 2.67
CA VAL A 327 -7.73 4.54 3.42
C VAL A 327 -7.44 4.43 4.92
N SER A 328 -6.61 3.48 5.34
CA SER A 328 -6.19 3.36 6.75
C SER A 328 -5.44 4.60 7.24
N GLU A 329 -4.56 5.20 6.42
CA GLU A 329 -3.84 6.43 6.75
C GLU A 329 -4.78 7.59 7.04
N THR A 330 -5.83 7.75 6.24
CA THR A 330 -6.83 8.80 6.42
C THR A 330 -7.70 8.54 7.65
N ILE A 331 -8.22 7.33 7.76
CA ILE A 331 -9.07 6.93 8.91
C ILE A 331 -8.30 7.03 10.22
N TRP A 332 -6.99 6.74 10.23
CA TRP A 332 -6.12 6.90 11.40
C TRP A 332 -6.12 8.33 11.95
N LYS A 333 -6.31 9.32 11.09
CA LYS A 333 -6.42 10.74 11.47
C LYS A 333 -7.82 11.13 11.95
N GLY A 334 -8.78 10.21 11.89
CA GLY A 334 -10.18 10.47 12.24
C GLY A 334 -10.97 11.14 11.12
N THR A 335 -10.39 11.24 9.92
CA THR A 335 -11.07 11.80 8.75
C THR A 335 -11.86 10.70 8.04
N PRO A 336 -13.16 10.88 7.76
CA PRO A 336 -13.95 9.89 7.07
C PRO A 336 -13.55 9.76 5.60
N VAL A 337 -13.73 8.55 5.05
CA VAL A 337 -13.41 8.23 3.67
C VAL A 337 -14.68 7.80 2.93
N VAL A 338 -14.86 8.27 1.70
CA VAL A 338 -15.78 7.62 0.73
C VAL A 338 -14.93 6.88 -0.29
N ALA A 339 -15.07 5.56 -0.35
CA ALA A 339 -14.17 4.72 -1.14
C ALA A 339 -14.89 3.72 -2.04
N GLY A 340 -14.25 3.34 -3.14
CA GLY A 340 -14.70 2.27 -4.03
C GLY A 340 -14.67 0.89 -3.35
N ARG A 341 -15.57 0.00 -3.76
CA ARG A 341 -15.60 -1.40 -3.30
C ARG A 341 -14.51 -2.21 -4.04
N ALA A 342 -13.24 -1.83 -3.89
CA ALA A 342 -12.13 -2.40 -4.64
C ALA A 342 -11.10 -3.05 -3.71
N GLY A 343 -10.71 -4.27 -4.05
CA GLY A 343 -9.64 -5.01 -3.38
C GLY A 343 -9.77 -5.03 -1.86
N GLY A 344 -8.69 -4.70 -1.16
CA GLY A 344 -8.64 -4.69 0.31
C GLY A 344 -9.28 -3.48 1.00
N ILE A 345 -9.91 -2.54 0.27
CA ILE A 345 -10.59 -1.39 0.88
C ILE A 345 -11.73 -1.84 1.82
N PRO A 346 -12.62 -2.77 1.45
CA PRO A 346 -13.70 -3.24 2.33
C PRO A 346 -13.23 -3.92 3.62
N LEU A 347 -11.97 -4.36 3.71
CA LEU A 347 -11.42 -4.86 4.97
C LEU A 347 -11.22 -3.74 6.00
N GLN A 348 -10.85 -2.55 5.54
CA GLN A 348 -10.40 -1.45 6.38
C GLN A 348 -11.57 -0.66 6.97
N MET A 349 -12.71 -0.65 6.29
CA MET A 349 -13.86 0.17 6.67
C MET A 349 -15.17 -0.56 6.39
N GLU A 350 -16.20 -0.16 7.12
CA GLU A 350 -17.59 -0.58 6.90
C GLU A 350 -18.46 0.67 6.81
N ASP A 351 -19.65 0.56 6.20
CA ASP A 351 -20.58 1.69 6.13
C ASP A 351 -20.91 2.23 7.54
N GLY A 352 -20.54 3.48 7.78
CA GLY A 352 -20.69 4.15 9.08
C GLY A 352 -19.51 3.94 10.06
N VAL A 353 -18.45 3.22 9.67
CA VAL A 353 -17.22 3.05 10.45
C VAL A 353 -16.02 3.38 9.57
N GLY A 354 -15.42 4.53 9.78
CA GLY A 354 -14.33 5.07 8.95
C GLY A 354 -14.81 5.77 7.68
N GLY A 355 -16.07 5.59 7.29
CA GLY A 355 -16.64 6.21 6.10
C GLY A 355 -17.73 5.37 5.46
N PHE A 356 -17.80 5.42 4.12
CA PHE A 356 -18.78 4.69 3.31
C PHE A 356 -18.13 4.08 2.07
N LEU A 357 -18.62 2.90 1.68
CA LEU A 357 -18.28 2.27 0.42
C LEU A 357 -19.29 2.71 -0.67
N ALA A 358 -18.80 2.97 -1.88
CA ALA A 358 -19.61 3.37 -3.03
C ALA A 358 -19.22 2.54 -4.27
N GLY A 359 -20.19 2.21 -5.11
CA GLY A 359 -20.02 1.41 -6.32
C GLY A 359 -19.98 2.24 -7.61
N ASP A 360 -20.67 3.39 -7.62
CA ASP A 360 -20.76 4.27 -8.79
C ASP A 360 -20.74 5.76 -8.41
N ASP A 361 -20.66 6.64 -9.41
CA ASP A 361 -20.57 8.09 -9.21
C ASP A 361 -21.78 8.63 -8.40
N SER A 362 -22.99 8.06 -8.56
CA SER A 362 -24.19 8.48 -7.83
C SER A 362 -24.11 8.15 -6.34
N GLU A 363 -23.67 6.95 -5.99
CA GLU A 363 -23.43 6.57 -4.60
C GLU A 363 -22.33 7.43 -3.96
N PHE A 364 -21.23 7.73 -4.70
CA PHE A 364 -20.20 8.64 -4.24
C PHE A 364 -20.78 10.03 -3.91
N VAL A 365 -21.58 10.61 -4.79
CA VAL A 365 -22.24 11.90 -4.58
C VAL A 365 -23.13 11.85 -3.35
N GLU A 366 -24.00 10.85 -3.21
CA GLU A 366 -24.90 10.69 -2.06
C GLU A 366 -24.11 10.63 -0.73
N ARG A 367 -23.08 9.80 -0.65
CA ARG A 367 -22.29 9.63 0.57
C ARG A 367 -21.47 10.87 0.94
N LEU A 368 -20.90 11.55 -0.07
CA LEU A 368 -20.19 12.81 0.14
C LEU A 368 -21.13 13.91 0.65
N LEU A 369 -22.29 14.07 0.02
CA LEU A 369 -23.32 15.05 0.46
C LEU A 369 -23.78 14.75 1.90
N TYR A 370 -23.97 13.48 2.25
CA TYR A 370 -24.35 13.10 3.60
C TYR A 370 -23.29 13.55 4.60
N LEU A 371 -22.01 13.22 4.40
CA LEU A 371 -20.93 13.57 5.31
C LEU A 371 -20.73 15.09 5.42
N LEU A 372 -20.73 15.81 4.30
CA LEU A 372 -20.54 17.26 4.27
C LEU A 372 -21.69 18.03 4.92
N ARG A 373 -22.91 17.49 4.88
CA ARG A 373 -24.12 18.10 5.51
C ARG A 373 -24.29 17.71 6.98
N THR A 374 -23.59 16.68 7.44
CA THR A 374 -23.70 16.17 8.82
C THR A 374 -22.35 16.08 9.51
N PRO A 375 -21.65 17.21 9.77
CA PRO A 375 -20.27 17.18 10.29
C PRO A 375 -20.14 16.45 11.63
N GLY A 376 -21.15 16.47 12.49
CA GLY A 376 -21.16 15.69 13.73
C GLY A 376 -21.12 14.18 13.51
N GLU A 377 -21.83 13.68 12.49
CA GLU A 377 -21.77 12.27 12.09
C GLU A 377 -20.43 11.94 11.41
N ALA A 378 -19.91 12.83 10.58
CA ALA A 378 -18.59 12.66 9.96
C ALA A 378 -17.49 12.44 11.02
N VAL A 379 -17.47 13.27 12.07
CA VAL A 379 -16.55 13.13 13.21
C VAL A 379 -16.74 11.78 13.93
N ARG A 380 -18.00 11.40 14.21
CA ARG A 380 -18.32 10.13 14.88
C ARG A 380 -17.85 8.92 14.06
N ILE A 381 -18.11 8.94 12.75
CA ILE A 381 -17.73 7.88 11.79
C ILE A 381 -16.21 7.78 11.69
N GLY A 382 -15.51 8.92 11.57
CA GLY A 382 -14.05 8.96 11.54
C GLY A 382 -13.41 8.41 12.82
N ALA A 383 -13.94 8.80 13.98
CA ALA A 383 -13.46 8.31 15.28
C ALA A 383 -13.65 6.78 15.44
N ALA A 384 -14.80 6.25 15.03
CA ALA A 384 -15.06 4.80 15.07
C ALA A 384 -14.08 4.03 14.12
N GLY A 385 -13.82 4.60 12.94
CA GLY A 385 -12.86 4.03 12.00
C GLY A 385 -11.42 4.07 12.53
N ARG A 386 -11.02 5.15 13.20
CA ARG A 386 -9.70 5.26 13.83
C ARG A 386 -9.43 4.12 14.81
N GLU A 387 -10.44 3.77 15.62
CA GLU A 387 -10.33 2.67 16.55
C GLU A 387 -10.15 1.32 15.83
N ARG A 388 -10.93 1.09 14.76
CA ARG A 388 -10.77 -0.10 13.89
C ARG A 388 -9.36 -0.19 13.29
N VAL A 389 -8.80 0.92 12.79
CA VAL A 389 -7.43 0.95 12.27
C VAL A 389 -6.42 0.66 13.37
N ARG A 390 -6.58 1.25 14.55
CA ARG A 390 -5.72 1.02 15.71
C ARG A 390 -5.64 -0.46 16.08
N GLU A 391 -6.76 -1.16 16.04
CA GLU A 391 -6.84 -2.58 16.43
C GLU A 391 -6.30 -3.52 15.33
N ASN A 392 -6.53 -3.20 14.05
CA ASN A 392 -6.38 -4.18 12.98
C ASN A 392 -5.34 -3.82 11.91
N TYR A 393 -4.97 -2.54 11.76
CA TYR A 393 -4.19 -2.09 10.59
C TYR A 393 -2.96 -1.25 10.93
N LEU A 394 -2.45 -1.32 12.18
CA LEU A 394 -1.15 -0.76 12.51
C LEU A 394 -0.01 -1.74 12.17
N ILE A 395 1.16 -1.19 11.91
CA ILE A 395 2.38 -1.93 11.56
C ILE A 395 2.75 -2.98 12.61
N THR A 396 2.46 -2.72 13.87
CA THR A 396 2.73 -3.64 14.99
C THR A 396 1.93 -4.94 14.88
N ARG A 397 0.65 -4.88 14.43
CA ARG A 397 -0.13 -6.08 14.14
C ARG A 397 0.47 -6.87 12.98
N LEU A 398 0.88 -6.17 11.90
CA LEU A 398 1.53 -6.81 10.77
C LEU A 398 2.83 -7.53 11.17
N LEU A 399 3.69 -6.88 11.97
CA LEU A 399 4.91 -7.47 12.51
C LEU A 399 4.62 -8.73 13.33
N ARG A 400 3.62 -8.65 14.20
CA ARG A 400 3.17 -9.78 15.03
C ARG A 400 2.76 -10.98 14.16
N ASP A 401 1.93 -10.75 13.16
CA ASP A 401 1.40 -11.83 12.33
C ASP A 401 2.50 -12.43 11.43
N GLU A 402 3.44 -11.63 10.93
CA GLU A 402 4.58 -12.13 10.17
C GLU A 402 5.56 -12.91 11.08
N MET A 403 5.88 -12.43 12.29
CA MET A 403 6.72 -13.17 13.23
C MET A 403 6.09 -14.51 13.66
N ARG A 404 4.76 -14.55 13.86
CA ARG A 404 4.04 -15.82 14.13
C ARG A 404 4.17 -16.80 12.95
N LEU A 405 4.05 -16.31 11.73
CA LEU A 405 4.27 -17.13 10.54
C LEU A 405 5.70 -17.69 10.54
N LEU A 406 6.72 -16.83 10.67
CA LEU A 406 8.12 -17.25 10.65
C LEU A 406 8.44 -18.26 11.77
N ALA A 407 7.96 -18.03 12.98
CA ALA A 407 8.14 -18.95 14.10
C ALA A 407 7.47 -20.32 13.88
N SER A 408 6.50 -20.41 12.96
CA SER A 408 5.80 -21.67 12.60
C SER A 408 6.44 -22.42 11.44
N LEU A 409 7.40 -21.82 10.71
CA LEU A 409 8.15 -22.43 9.61
C LEU A 409 9.35 -23.26 10.11
#